data_71293286aa60ac63870f239dc477c7a9
#
_entry.id   71293286aa60ac63870f239dc477c7a9
#
_cell.length_a   1.000
_cell.length_b   1.000
_cell.length_c   1.000
_cell.angle_alpha   90.00
_cell.angle_beta   90.00
_cell.angle_gamma   90.00
#
_symmetry.space_group_name_H-M   'P 1'
#
loop_
_entity.id
_entity.type
_entity.pdbx_description
1 polymer ?
#
loop_
_entity_poly.entity_id
_entity_poly.type
_entity_poly.pdbx_seq_one_letter_code
_entity_poly.pdbx_strand_id
1 'polypeptide(L)'
;MTKVKTLQIGNVDVTGSRFNGQELHSALRLQGFDSHHLVWKKLGNDEETTEIDYPFKTPLNNALKNLESEFSIQSILHPAPLSIAVNQHFKAADLVHYHLLHTGWFSLLGLPFLTRNKPSIMTLHDPWSLTGHCSYPRNCDRWMTGCGNCPDLDVIQSMKKDNTHGMWQTKRDIFAKSNLEIVVASRWMLDKVQASPIFSHFKHHLIPFGIDLDKFRPGDSQAARKKLGIYPGNTVICLRATVSPFKGLPYIFEALEKLPSSAPLTILTVEDKQLFKDYLGKHQLIDLGWLEDSNLIAEAYRAADIFLMPSTAEAFGVMAIEAMASGKPTIVFEGTSLPEVTFAPRGAIAVPMGDSEALAKALSRLIENEEMRHAIGREARQLAEQQYDWKTHVKRIIELYEKILAGQTAGAAR
;
A
#
# COMPACT_ATOMS: atom_id res chain seq x y z
N MET A 1 4.43 -34.52 10.40
CA MET A 1 3.52 -33.42 10.77
C MET A 1 2.82 -32.96 9.50
N THR A 2 1.49 -32.87 9.51
CA THR A 2 0.72 -32.29 8.41
C THR A 2 1.09 -30.81 8.29
N LYS A 3 1.40 -30.35 7.07
CA LYS A 3 1.69 -28.94 6.83
C LYS A 3 0.46 -28.08 7.10
N VAL A 4 0.64 -26.94 7.74
CA VAL A 4 -0.43 -25.96 7.94
C VAL A 4 -0.88 -25.42 6.58
N LYS A 5 -2.17 -25.52 6.30
CA LYS A 5 -2.78 -25.05 5.05
C LYS A 5 -3.27 -23.62 5.20
N THR A 6 -2.69 -22.70 4.43
CA THR A 6 -3.07 -21.29 4.44
C THR A 6 -3.63 -20.86 3.08
N LEU A 7 -4.64 -20.01 3.10
CA LEU A 7 -5.21 -19.44 1.89
C LEU A 7 -5.11 -17.92 1.92
N GLN A 8 -4.40 -17.36 0.94
CA GLN A 8 -4.40 -15.92 0.68
C GLN A 8 -5.53 -15.60 -0.30
N ILE A 9 -6.34 -14.59 -0.01
CA ILE A 9 -7.43 -14.14 -0.91
C ILE A 9 -7.18 -12.68 -1.28
N GLY A 10 -7.03 -12.41 -2.58
CA GLY A 10 -6.73 -11.09 -3.10
C GLY A 10 -7.42 -10.76 -4.41
N ASN A 11 -7.17 -9.56 -4.92
CA ASN A 11 -7.76 -9.09 -6.18
C ASN A 11 -7.01 -9.65 -7.40
N VAL A 12 -5.69 -9.48 -7.44
CA VAL A 12 -4.82 -9.87 -8.56
C VAL A 12 -3.48 -10.36 -8.02
N ASP A 13 -2.82 -11.24 -8.75
CA ASP A 13 -1.55 -11.82 -8.29
C ASP A 13 -0.32 -10.93 -8.56
N VAL A 14 -0.03 -10.59 -9.80
CA VAL A 14 1.25 -9.97 -10.22
C VAL A 14 1.29 -8.47 -9.88
N THR A 15 0.31 -7.69 -10.34
CA THR A 15 0.28 -6.25 -10.10
C THR A 15 -0.04 -5.96 -8.64
N GLY A 16 0.86 -5.24 -7.95
CA GLY A 16 0.70 -5.00 -6.53
C GLY A 16 0.76 -6.29 -5.68
N SER A 17 1.59 -7.25 -6.08
CA SER A 17 1.76 -8.58 -5.49
C SER A 17 1.86 -8.60 -3.97
N ARG A 18 2.53 -7.59 -3.39
CA ARG A 18 2.65 -7.40 -1.94
C ARG A 18 1.32 -7.12 -1.26
N PHE A 19 0.49 -6.29 -1.87
CA PHE A 19 -0.80 -5.88 -1.29
C PHE A 19 -1.94 -6.87 -1.54
N ASN A 20 -1.73 -7.82 -2.45
CA ASN A 20 -2.72 -8.84 -2.80
C ASN A 20 -2.39 -10.22 -2.23
N GLY A 21 -1.30 -10.36 -1.46
CA GLY A 21 -0.93 -11.60 -0.78
C GLY A 21 -0.01 -12.53 -1.56
N GLN A 22 0.35 -12.23 -2.83
CA GLN A 22 1.20 -13.11 -3.67
C GLN A 22 2.61 -13.28 -3.10
N GLU A 23 3.28 -12.19 -2.73
CA GLU A 23 4.63 -12.27 -2.14
C GLU A 23 4.61 -13.05 -0.82
N LEU A 24 3.59 -12.84 0.01
CA LEU A 24 3.43 -13.58 1.26
C LEU A 24 3.14 -15.07 1.00
N HIS A 25 2.26 -15.39 0.05
CA HIS A 25 1.99 -16.76 -0.39
C HIS A 25 3.29 -17.49 -0.78
N SER A 26 4.10 -16.87 -1.65
CA SER A 26 5.36 -17.44 -2.10
C SER A 26 6.35 -17.64 -0.93
N ALA A 27 6.44 -16.68 -0.02
CA ALA A 27 7.31 -16.76 1.15
C ALA A 27 6.88 -17.87 2.12
N LEU A 28 5.58 -18.03 2.37
CA LEU A 28 5.03 -19.10 3.23
C LEU A 28 5.38 -20.48 2.69
N ARG A 29 5.29 -20.68 1.38
CA ARG A 29 5.68 -21.96 0.73
C ARG A 29 7.16 -22.27 0.97
N LEU A 30 8.03 -21.28 0.86
CA LEU A 30 9.48 -21.44 1.15
C LEU A 30 9.73 -21.77 2.63
N GLN A 31 8.84 -21.39 3.54
CA GLN A 31 8.89 -21.73 4.97
C GLN A 31 8.17 -23.05 5.30
N GLY A 32 7.72 -23.80 4.31
CA GLY A 32 7.15 -25.13 4.48
C GLY A 32 5.63 -25.20 4.72
N PHE A 33 4.93 -24.08 4.63
CA PHE A 33 3.46 -24.06 4.65
C PHE A 33 2.89 -24.62 3.34
N ASP A 34 1.70 -25.24 3.43
CA ASP A 34 0.85 -25.55 2.28
C ASP A 34 -0.01 -24.32 1.98
N SER A 35 0.61 -23.32 1.33
CA SER A 35 -0.06 -22.06 1.02
C SER A 35 -0.63 -22.08 -0.39
N HIS A 36 -1.87 -21.62 -0.53
CA HIS A 36 -2.55 -21.39 -1.82
C HIS A 36 -2.98 -19.95 -1.93
N HIS A 37 -2.99 -19.40 -3.16
CA HIS A 37 -3.44 -18.04 -3.43
C HIS A 37 -4.67 -18.06 -4.34
N LEU A 38 -5.76 -17.46 -3.89
CA LEU A 38 -7.02 -17.37 -4.61
C LEU A 38 -7.30 -15.91 -4.97
N VAL A 39 -7.31 -15.59 -6.26
CA VAL A 39 -7.42 -14.22 -6.75
C VAL A 39 -8.65 -14.01 -7.62
N TRP A 40 -9.15 -12.79 -7.65
CA TRP A 40 -10.19 -12.41 -8.60
C TRP A 40 -9.72 -12.53 -10.05
N LYS A 41 -8.48 -12.08 -10.35
CA LYS A 41 -7.89 -12.16 -11.69
C LYS A 41 -6.45 -12.65 -11.60
N LYS A 42 -6.18 -13.78 -12.24
CA LYS A 42 -4.83 -14.32 -12.37
C LYS A 42 -4.16 -13.76 -13.62
N LEU A 43 -2.98 -13.20 -13.48
CA LEU A 43 -2.15 -12.65 -14.55
C LEU A 43 -0.81 -13.38 -14.68
N GLY A 44 -0.32 -13.98 -13.61
CA GLY A 44 0.95 -14.70 -13.53
C GLY A 44 0.80 -16.20 -13.79
N ASN A 45 1.91 -16.91 -13.69
CA ASN A 45 2.03 -18.34 -14.02
C ASN A 45 2.23 -19.23 -12.78
N ASP A 46 2.07 -18.71 -11.56
CA ASP A 46 2.20 -19.52 -10.36
C ASP A 46 1.11 -20.59 -10.31
N GLU A 47 1.51 -21.87 -10.22
CA GLU A 47 0.60 -23.03 -10.27
C GLU A 47 -0.29 -23.11 -9.03
N GLU A 48 0.17 -22.63 -7.88
CA GLU A 48 -0.58 -22.61 -6.63
C GLU A 48 -1.44 -21.33 -6.46
N THR A 49 -1.50 -20.51 -7.50
CA THR A 49 -2.43 -19.40 -7.61
C THR A 49 -3.58 -19.80 -8.54
N THR A 50 -4.81 -19.73 -8.05
CA THR A 50 -6.01 -19.98 -8.85
C THR A 50 -6.91 -18.76 -8.93
N GLU A 51 -7.65 -18.66 -10.01
CA GLU A 51 -8.63 -17.59 -10.22
C GLU A 51 -9.99 -17.99 -9.62
N ILE A 52 -10.65 -17.04 -8.96
CA ILE A 52 -12.04 -17.17 -8.53
C ILE A 52 -12.89 -17.20 -9.81
N ASP A 53 -13.64 -18.27 -10.02
CA ASP A 53 -14.45 -18.43 -11.22
C ASP A 53 -15.91 -18.79 -10.91
N TYR A 54 -16.81 -18.33 -11.77
CA TYR A 54 -18.24 -18.67 -11.78
C TYR A 54 -18.84 -18.30 -13.14
N PRO A 55 -20.00 -18.90 -13.51
CA PRO A 55 -20.63 -18.63 -14.81
C PRO A 55 -20.84 -17.14 -15.08
N PHE A 56 -20.50 -16.73 -16.30
CA PHE A 56 -20.64 -15.33 -16.76
C PHE A 56 -19.87 -14.30 -15.90
N LYS A 57 -18.80 -14.69 -15.25
CA LYS A 57 -18.02 -13.87 -14.31
C LYS A 57 -17.83 -12.42 -14.76
N THR A 58 -17.21 -12.20 -15.91
CA THR A 58 -16.87 -10.84 -16.37
C THR A 58 -18.10 -10.00 -16.72
N PRO A 59 -19.04 -10.46 -17.59
CA PRO A 59 -20.22 -9.66 -17.92
C PRO A 59 -21.12 -9.41 -16.69
N LEU A 60 -21.31 -10.41 -15.85
CA LEU A 60 -22.08 -10.25 -14.61
C LEU A 60 -21.43 -9.22 -13.67
N ASN A 61 -20.12 -9.32 -13.46
CA ASN A 61 -19.41 -8.39 -12.59
C ASN A 61 -19.48 -6.94 -13.11
N ASN A 62 -19.37 -6.74 -14.43
CA ASN A 62 -19.51 -5.41 -15.03
C ASN A 62 -20.94 -4.86 -14.87
N ALA A 63 -21.95 -5.68 -15.05
CA ALA A 63 -23.34 -5.28 -14.80
C ALA A 63 -23.56 -4.90 -13.33
N LEU A 64 -23.03 -5.69 -12.39
CA LEU A 64 -23.14 -5.42 -10.97
C LEU A 64 -22.39 -4.15 -10.55
N LYS A 65 -21.20 -3.90 -11.10
CA LYS A 65 -20.46 -2.63 -10.88
C LYS A 65 -21.28 -1.42 -11.34
N ASN A 66 -21.90 -1.50 -12.52
CA ASN A 66 -22.75 -0.43 -13.02
C ASN A 66 -23.95 -0.20 -12.08
N LEU A 67 -24.57 -1.28 -11.63
CA LEU A 67 -25.69 -1.21 -10.68
C LEU A 67 -25.25 -0.62 -9.34
N GLU A 68 -24.12 -1.06 -8.78
CA GLU A 68 -23.54 -0.49 -7.56
C GLU A 68 -23.27 1.01 -7.71
N SER A 69 -22.69 1.43 -8.83
CA SER A 69 -22.46 2.84 -9.15
C SER A 69 -23.78 3.64 -9.19
N GLU A 70 -24.83 3.10 -9.82
CA GLU A 70 -26.13 3.76 -9.93
C GLU A 70 -26.79 3.98 -8.57
N PHE A 71 -26.71 3.00 -7.69
CA PHE A 71 -27.26 3.08 -6.34
C PHE A 71 -26.30 3.65 -5.30
N SER A 72 -25.07 4.05 -5.71
CA SER A 72 -24.03 4.54 -4.80
C SER A 72 -23.76 3.57 -3.65
N ILE A 73 -23.65 2.27 -3.96
CA ILE A 73 -23.21 1.21 -3.05
C ILE A 73 -21.90 0.63 -3.56
N GLN A 74 -21.14 -0.04 -2.71
CA GLN A 74 -19.81 -0.53 -3.05
C GLN A 74 -19.54 -1.88 -2.38
N SER A 75 -19.07 -2.85 -3.19
CA SER A 75 -18.67 -4.18 -2.68
C SER A 75 -19.79 -4.91 -1.94
N ILE A 76 -21.01 -4.90 -2.48
CA ILE A 76 -22.20 -5.52 -1.89
C ILE A 76 -22.79 -6.62 -2.79
N LEU A 77 -22.85 -6.39 -4.12
CA LEU A 77 -23.62 -7.25 -5.03
C LEU A 77 -22.83 -8.40 -5.65
N HIS A 78 -21.51 -8.45 -5.48
CA HIS A 78 -20.65 -9.40 -6.19
C HIS A 78 -20.76 -10.83 -5.64
N PRO A 79 -20.91 -11.88 -6.51
CA PRO A 79 -21.10 -13.25 -6.07
C PRO A 79 -19.83 -14.01 -5.69
N ALA A 80 -18.63 -13.40 -5.83
CA ALA A 80 -17.35 -14.04 -5.54
C ALA A 80 -17.31 -14.79 -4.18
N PRO A 81 -17.88 -14.31 -3.07
CA PRO A 81 -17.90 -15.05 -1.81
C PRO A 81 -18.58 -16.41 -1.89
N LEU A 82 -19.59 -16.56 -2.76
CA LEU A 82 -20.27 -17.87 -2.94
C LEU A 82 -19.34 -18.87 -3.64
N SER A 83 -18.60 -18.42 -4.67
CA SER A 83 -17.59 -19.26 -5.33
C SER A 83 -16.45 -19.62 -4.37
N ILE A 84 -15.99 -18.66 -3.55
CA ILE A 84 -14.96 -18.91 -2.52
C ILE A 84 -15.43 -20.00 -1.53
N ALA A 85 -16.66 -19.92 -1.05
CA ALA A 85 -17.19 -20.85 -0.06
C ALA A 85 -17.21 -22.32 -0.52
N VAL A 86 -17.40 -22.56 -1.80
CA VAL A 86 -17.40 -23.91 -2.38
C VAL A 86 -16.04 -24.37 -2.88
N ASN A 87 -15.04 -23.45 -2.95
CA ASN A 87 -13.70 -23.72 -3.42
C ASN A 87 -13.00 -24.76 -2.52
N GLN A 88 -12.30 -25.71 -3.15
CA GLN A 88 -11.63 -26.79 -2.42
C GLN A 88 -10.51 -26.29 -1.49
N HIS A 89 -9.73 -25.28 -1.92
CA HIS A 89 -8.65 -24.71 -1.12
C HIS A 89 -9.18 -23.93 0.08
N PHE A 90 -10.32 -23.22 -0.09
CA PHE A 90 -11.01 -22.58 1.03
C PHE A 90 -11.51 -23.61 2.05
N LYS A 91 -12.14 -24.70 1.58
CA LYS A 91 -12.63 -25.75 2.48
C LYS A 91 -11.48 -26.43 3.25
N ALA A 92 -10.36 -26.66 2.57
CA ALA A 92 -9.20 -27.34 3.14
C ALA A 92 -8.31 -26.45 4.02
N ALA A 93 -8.40 -25.11 3.89
CA ALA A 93 -7.55 -24.18 4.62
C ALA A 93 -7.77 -24.25 6.14
N ASP A 94 -6.67 -24.25 6.89
CA ASP A 94 -6.66 -24.10 8.34
C ASP A 94 -6.80 -22.64 8.76
N LEU A 95 -6.31 -21.71 7.91
CA LEU A 95 -6.36 -20.24 8.10
C LEU A 95 -6.53 -19.53 6.76
N VAL A 96 -7.33 -18.47 6.77
CA VAL A 96 -7.57 -17.60 5.60
C VAL A 96 -7.11 -16.17 5.88
N HIS A 97 -6.36 -15.58 4.95
CA HIS A 97 -5.91 -14.20 5.04
C HIS A 97 -6.45 -13.38 3.85
N TYR A 98 -7.22 -12.35 4.16
CA TYR A 98 -7.89 -11.49 3.18
C TYR A 98 -7.10 -10.23 2.91
N HIS A 99 -6.99 -9.85 1.63
CA HIS A 99 -6.31 -8.66 1.13
C HIS A 99 -7.20 -7.91 0.14
N LEU A 100 -7.21 -6.56 0.16
CA LEU A 100 -7.85 -5.68 -0.83
C LEU A 100 -9.22 -6.16 -1.35
N LEU A 101 -10.21 -6.29 -0.48
CA LEU A 101 -11.55 -6.79 -0.83
C LEU A 101 -12.42 -5.77 -1.57
N HIS A 102 -12.03 -4.50 -1.66
CA HIS A 102 -12.89 -3.40 -2.10
C HIS A 102 -12.70 -3.12 -3.54
N THR A 103 -12.25 -3.44 -4.44
CA THR A 103 -12.06 -3.01 -5.85
C THR A 103 -13.15 -3.50 -6.82
N GLY A 104 -14.37 -3.72 -6.29
CA GLY A 104 -15.54 -4.07 -7.11
C GLY A 104 -15.50 -5.49 -7.67
N TRP A 105 -15.16 -6.46 -6.86
CA TRP A 105 -15.18 -7.88 -7.19
C TRP A 105 -15.73 -8.76 -6.05
N PHE A 106 -15.64 -8.29 -4.83
CA PHE A 106 -16.01 -9.02 -3.62
C PHE A 106 -17.22 -8.37 -2.95
N SER A 107 -18.16 -9.16 -2.46
CA SER A 107 -19.25 -8.69 -1.61
C SER A 107 -18.89 -8.83 -0.14
N LEU A 108 -18.89 -7.73 0.59
CA LEU A 108 -18.66 -7.75 2.03
C LEU A 108 -19.72 -8.58 2.77
N LEU A 109 -20.95 -8.72 2.23
CA LEU A 109 -22.01 -9.57 2.79
C LEU A 109 -21.59 -11.03 2.97
N GLY A 110 -20.57 -11.48 2.24
CA GLY A 110 -20.00 -12.83 2.37
C GLY A 110 -19.09 -13.02 3.59
N LEU A 111 -18.52 -11.94 4.15
CA LEU A 111 -17.54 -12.04 5.24
C LEU A 111 -18.06 -12.77 6.48
N PRO A 112 -19.26 -12.45 7.03
CA PRO A 112 -19.78 -13.16 8.20
C PRO A 112 -19.89 -14.68 8.00
N PHE A 113 -20.24 -15.10 6.80
CA PHE A 113 -20.36 -16.51 6.45
C PHE A 113 -18.98 -17.18 6.25
N LEU A 114 -18.07 -16.52 5.51
CA LEU A 114 -16.74 -17.07 5.23
C LEU A 114 -15.86 -17.14 6.48
N THR A 115 -16.04 -16.22 7.43
CA THR A 115 -15.19 -16.13 8.64
C THR A 115 -15.77 -16.89 9.84
N ARG A 116 -17.01 -17.39 9.75
CA ARG A 116 -17.74 -17.98 10.90
C ARG A 116 -16.99 -19.13 11.56
N ASN A 117 -16.46 -20.05 10.76
CA ASN A 117 -15.85 -21.30 11.21
C ASN A 117 -14.40 -21.45 10.71
N LYS A 118 -13.80 -20.39 10.23
CA LYS A 118 -12.43 -20.37 9.71
C LYS A 118 -11.61 -19.29 10.43
N PRO A 119 -10.45 -19.64 11.01
CA PRO A 119 -9.48 -18.65 11.45
C PRO A 119 -9.22 -17.67 10.32
N SER A 120 -9.48 -16.42 10.56
CA SER A 120 -9.46 -15.41 9.48
C SER A 120 -8.73 -14.16 9.91
N ILE A 121 -7.86 -13.68 9.03
CA ILE A 121 -7.12 -12.43 9.18
C ILE A 121 -7.48 -11.53 8.01
N MET A 122 -7.50 -10.23 8.25
CA MET A 122 -7.62 -9.23 7.19
C MET A 122 -6.53 -8.17 7.35
N THR A 123 -5.70 -8.00 6.33
CA THR A 123 -4.78 -6.87 6.27
C THR A 123 -5.47 -5.66 5.66
N LEU A 124 -5.52 -4.56 6.43
CA LEU A 124 -6.04 -3.29 5.96
C LEU A 124 -4.92 -2.47 5.33
N HIS A 125 -5.00 -2.27 4.02
CA HIS A 125 -4.01 -1.53 3.23
C HIS A 125 -4.32 -0.04 3.14
N ASP A 126 -5.57 0.34 3.39
CA ASP A 126 -6.07 1.70 3.43
C ASP A 126 -7.32 1.81 4.35
N PRO A 127 -7.78 3.02 4.66
CA PRO A 127 -8.95 3.25 5.51
C PRO A 127 -10.32 2.94 4.89
N TRP A 128 -10.44 2.46 3.66
CA TRP A 128 -11.73 2.27 3.00
C TRP A 128 -12.76 1.49 3.83
N SER A 129 -12.31 0.45 4.52
CA SER A 129 -13.18 -0.37 5.37
C SER A 129 -13.76 0.39 6.57
N LEU A 130 -13.10 1.48 7.01
CA LEU A 130 -13.52 2.31 8.13
C LEU A 130 -14.54 3.39 7.73
N THR A 131 -14.64 3.69 6.43
CA THR A 131 -15.36 4.84 5.89
C THR A 131 -16.62 4.42 5.12
N GLY A 132 -17.45 5.39 4.76
CA GLY A 132 -18.60 5.16 3.87
C GLY A 132 -18.19 4.78 2.44
N HIS A 133 -17.15 5.43 1.89
CA HIS A 133 -16.70 5.13 0.53
C HIS A 133 -15.21 5.40 0.28
N CYS A 134 -14.64 6.44 0.91
CA CYS A 134 -13.31 6.92 0.56
C CYS A 134 -12.19 6.02 1.11
N SER A 135 -11.14 5.80 0.31
CA SER A 135 -9.94 5.08 0.76
C SER A 135 -9.08 5.92 1.71
N TYR A 136 -9.18 7.26 1.63
CA TYR A 136 -8.45 8.17 2.50
C TYR A 136 -9.34 9.33 2.94
N PRO A 137 -9.73 9.40 4.23
CA PRO A 137 -10.61 10.46 4.72
C PRO A 137 -9.93 11.83 4.85
N ARG A 138 -8.59 11.92 4.68
CA ARG A 138 -7.81 13.16 4.85
C ARG A 138 -8.16 13.87 6.18
N ASN A 139 -8.67 15.09 6.13
CA ASN A 139 -9.10 15.88 7.31
C ASN A 139 -10.56 15.64 7.70
N CYS A 140 -11.22 14.62 7.15
CA CYS A 140 -12.61 14.29 7.46
C CYS A 140 -12.68 13.25 8.59
N ASP A 141 -13.34 13.61 9.70
CA ASP A 141 -13.54 12.73 10.86
C ASP A 141 -14.92 12.07 10.92
N ARG A 142 -15.76 12.27 9.90
CA ARG A 142 -17.14 11.73 9.87
C ARG A 142 -17.20 10.20 9.92
N TRP A 143 -16.16 9.52 9.50
CA TRP A 143 -16.06 8.05 9.61
C TRP A 143 -16.09 7.55 11.07
N MET A 144 -15.76 8.40 12.05
CA MET A 144 -15.87 8.08 13.48
C MET A 144 -17.31 8.14 13.99
N THR A 145 -18.21 8.84 13.30
CA THR A 145 -19.59 9.08 13.75
C THR A 145 -20.66 8.60 12.77
N GLY A 146 -20.29 7.95 11.66
CA GLY A 146 -21.24 7.34 10.74
C GLY A 146 -21.24 7.85 9.30
N CYS A 147 -20.29 8.71 8.91
CA CYS A 147 -20.27 9.36 7.60
C CYS A 147 -21.55 10.17 7.30
N GLY A 148 -21.88 10.41 6.02
CA GLY A 148 -22.98 11.28 5.59
C GLY A 148 -22.53 12.74 5.35
N ASN A 149 -23.26 13.47 4.51
CA ASN A 149 -22.91 14.81 4.04
C ASN A 149 -21.45 14.89 3.57
N CYS A 150 -21.07 13.95 2.70
CA CYS A 150 -19.67 13.75 2.31
C CYS A 150 -19.16 14.97 1.52
N PRO A 151 -18.01 15.55 1.91
CA PRO A 151 -17.42 16.68 1.18
C PRO A 151 -16.73 16.27 -0.12
N ASP A 152 -16.44 14.98 -0.32
CA ASP A 152 -15.56 14.47 -1.36
C ASP A 152 -16.14 13.22 -2.05
N LEU A 153 -17.33 13.32 -2.68
CA LEU A 153 -17.94 12.18 -3.36
C LEU A 153 -17.20 11.74 -4.63
N ASP A 154 -16.42 12.63 -5.24
CA ASP A 154 -15.77 12.43 -6.55
C ASP A 154 -14.34 11.84 -6.47
N VAL A 155 -13.83 11.60 -5.26
CA VAL A 155 -12.51 10.98 -5.10
C VAL A 155 -12.54 9.49 -5.47
N ILE A 156 -11.38 8.85 -5.45
CA ILE A 156 -11.23 7.41 -5.74
C ILE A 156 -12.36 6.62 -5.07
N GLN A 157 -13.06 5.79 -5.86
CA GLN A 157 -14.29 5.09 -5.51
C GLN A 157 -15.49 6.04 -5.35
N SER A 158 -15.62 6.98 -6.29
CA SER A 158 -16.69 7.98 -6.32
C SER A 158 -18.10 7.40 -6.17
N MET A 159 -19.00 8.21 -5.65
CA MET A 159 -20.43 7.91 -5.56
C MET A 159 -21.24 8.96 -6.31
N LYS A 160 -22.25 8.55 -7.06
CA LYS A 160 -23.17 9.45 -7.78
C LYS A 160 -24.08 10.23 -6.84
N LYS A 161 -24.44 9.63 -5.71
CA LYS A 161 -25.29 10.22 -4.65
C LYS A 161 -24.63 9.94 -3.31
N ASP A 162 -24.83 10.82 -2.35
CA ASP A 162 -24.32 10.60 -0.99
C ASP A 162 -25.12 9.49 -0.27
N ASN A 163 -24.61 8.27 -0.40
CA ASN A 163 -25.03 7.11 0.37
C ASN A 163 -23.95 6.69 1.37
N THR A 164 -23.05 7.60 1.74
CA THR A 164 -21.89 7.27 2.59
C THR A 164 -22.30 6.84 3.99
N HIS A 165 -23.39 7.40 4.54
CA HIS A 165 -23.95 6.94 5.81
C HIS A 165 -24.51 5.52 5.73
N GLY A 166 -25.31 5.21 4.71
CA GLY A 166 -25.87 3.87 4.49
C GLY A 166 -24.78 2.81 4.32
N MET A 167 -23.74 3.12 3.53
CA MET A 167 -22.60 2.23 3.34
C MET A 167 -21.77 2.05 4.62
N TRP A 168 -21.58 3.09 5.41
CA TRP A 168 -20.90 3.01 6.69
C TRP A 168 -21.68 2.10 7.67
N GLN A 169 -23.01 2.27 7.78
CA GLN A 169 -23.85 1.39 8.59
C GLN A 169 -23.79 -0.07 8.11
N THR A 170 -23.89 -0.27 6.80
CA THR A 170 -23.79 -1.61 6.19
C THR A 170 -22.45 -2.28 6.53
N LYS A 171 -21.33 -1.57 6.40
CA LYS A 171 -20.02 -2.08 6.79
C LYS A 171 -19.95 -2.42 8.27
N ARG A 172 -20.43 -1.51 9.14
CA ARG A 172 -20.48 -1.76 10.59
C ARG A 172 -21.23 -3.05 10.91
N ASP A 173 -22.40 -3.24 10.33
CA ASP A 173 -23.26 -4.40 10.63
C ASP A 173 -22.67 -5.71 10.07
N ILE A 174 -21.96 -5.65 8.96
CA ILE A 174 -21.24 -6.79 8.38
C ILE A 174 -20.03 -7.16 9.25
N PHE A 175 -19.19 -6.19 9.58
CA PHE A 175 -17.98 -6.44 10.37
C PHE A 175 -18.32 -6.87 11.81
N ALA A 176 -19.38 -6.35 12.41
CA ALA A 176 -19.85 -6.80 13.73
C ALA A 176 -20.26 -8.29 13.77
N LYS A 177 -20.59 -8.89 12.62
CA LYS A 177 -20.93 -10.31 12.47
C LYS A 177 -19.79 -11.17 11.94
N SER A 178 -18.65 -10.57 11.63
CA SER A 178 -17.47 -11.25 11.06
C SER A 178 -16.49 -11.62 12.16
N ASN A 179 -15.83 -12.76 12.02
CA ASN A 179 -14.80 -13.22 12.96
C ASN A 179 -13.42 -13.05 12.30
N LEU A 180 -12.75 -11.94 12.63
CA LEU A 180 -11.49 -11.52 12.01
C LEU A 180 -10.47 -11.07 13.06
N GLU A 181 -9.19 -11.30 12.80
CA GLU A 181 -8.10 -10.54 13.40
C GLU A 181 -7.54 -9.56 12.35
N ILE A 182 -7.22 -8.34 12.76
CA ILE A 182 -6.88 -7.26 11.84
C ILE A 182 -5.39 -6.96 11.89
N VAL A 183 -4.75 -6.97 10.73
CA VAL A 183 -3.35 -6.55 10.55
C VAL A 183 -3.31 -5.18 9.91
N VAL A 184 -2.47 -4.31 10.44
CA VAL A 184 -2.15 -2.98 9.90
C VAL A 184 -0.64 -2.78 9.87
N ALA A 185 -0.15 -1.99 8.91
CA ALA A 185 1.28 -1.86 8.68
C ALA A 185 1.92 -0.63 9.36
N SER A 186 1.13 0.34 9.80
CA SER A 186 1.62 1.58 10.44
C SER A 186 0.86 1.90 11.72
N ARG A 187 1.50 2.64 12.63
CA ARG A 187 0.86 3.18 13.83
C ARG A 187 -0.29 4.11 13.43
N TRP A 188 -0.08 4.94 12.41
CA TRP A 188 -1.11 5.81 11.86
C TRP A 188 -2.40 5.05 11.49
N MET A 189 -2.27 3.87 10.86
CA MET A 189 -3.43 3.03 10.54
C MET A 189 -3.98 2.33 11.79
N LEU A 190 -3.10 1.91 12.73
CA LEU A 190 -3.51 1.30 13.99
C LEU A 190 -4.38 2.26 14.81
N ASP A 191 -3.98 3.52 14.94
CA ASP A 191 -4.74 4.53 15.67
C ASP A 191 -6.14 4.73 15.04
N LYS A 192 -6.25 4.69 13.71
CA LYS A 192 -7.53 4.77 13.01
C LYS A 192 -8.42 3.55 13.27
N VAL A 193 -7.91 2.33 13.21
CA VAL A 193 -8.73 1.14 13.46
C VAL A 193 -9.17 1.07 14.93
N GLN A 194 -8.34 1.51 15.86
CA GLN A 194 -8.68 1.60 17.28
C GLN A 194 -9.76 2.66 17.57
N ALA A 195 -9.72 3.78 16.86
CA ALA A 195 -10.73 4.83 16.97
C ALA A 195 -12.04 4.52 16.21
N SER A 196 -12.02 3.51 15.30
CA SER A 196 -13.16 3.22 14.45
C SER A 196 -14.26 2.45 15.16
N PRO A 197 -15.52 2.93 15.18
CA PRO A 197 -16.65 2.16 15.70
C PRO A 197 -16.89 0.84 14.96
N ILE A 198 -16.38 0.71 13.74
CA ILE A 198 -16.47 -0.53 12.94
C ILE A 198 -15.43 -1.56 13.39
N PHE A 199 -14.22 -1.13 13.75
CA PHE A 199 -13.07 -2.01 13.94
C PHE A 199 -12.55 -2.10 15.36
N SER A 200 -12.87 -1.18 16.28
CA SER A 200 -12.31 -1.12 17.63
C SER A 200 -12.47 -2.40 18.47
N HIS A 201 -13.46 -3.24 18.14
CA HIS A 201 -13.76 -4.48 18.86
C HIS A 201 -12.91 -5.68 18.41
N PHE A 202 -12.20 -5.59 17.29
CA PHE A 202 -11.32 -6.65 16.81
C PHE A 202 -9.98 -6.65 17.55
N LYS A 203 -9.26 -7.78 17.50
CA LYS A 203 -7.85 -7.82 17.85
C LYS A 203 -7.02 -7.19 16.71
N HIS A 204 -6.13 -6.29 17.05
CA HIS A 204 -5.28 -5.56 16.11
C HIS A 204 -3.82 -5.98 16.26
N HIS A 205 -3.14 -6.13 15.12
CA HIS A 205 -1.73 -6.46 15.04
C HIS A 205 -1.01 -5.45 14.17
N LEU A 206 0.00 -4.78 14.76
CA LEU A 206 0.88 -3.89 14.02
C LEU A 206 2.05 -4.71 13.47
N ILE A 207 2.00 -4.98 12.16
CA ILE A 207 3.05 -5.71 11.45
C ILE A 207 3.45 -4.90 10.21
N PRO A 208 4.51 -4.09 10.30
CA PRO A 208 5.00 -3.30 9.18
C PRO A 208 5.33 -4.17 7.97
N PHE A 209 5.10 -3.66 6.77
CA PHE A 209 5.52 -4.35 5.55
C PHE A 209 7.04 -4.46 5.51
N GLY A 210 7.51 -5.53 4.89
CA GLY A 210 8.91 -5.76 4.62
C GLY A 210 9.28 -5.47 3.17
N ILE A 211 10.56 -5.29 2.92
CA ILE A 211 11.16 -5.17 1.58
C ILE A 211 12.39 -6.05 1.48
N ASP A 212 12.77 -6.37 0.25
CA ASP A 212 14.01 -7.09 -0.05
C ASP A 212 15.22 -6.15 0.11
N LEU A 213 15.91 -6.28 1.26
CA LEU A 213 17.06 -5.45 1.61
C LEU A 213 18.32 -5.79 0.80
N ASP A 214 18.37 -6.94 0.14
CA ASP A 214 19.46 -7.31 -0.76
C ASP A 214 19.30 -6.62 -2.12
N LYS A 215 18.05 -6.41 -2.55
CA LYS A 215 17.70 -5.67 -3.76
C LYS A 215 17.77 -4.16 -3.55
N PHE A 216 17.07 -3.65 -2.55
CA PHE A 216 17.05 -2.23 -2.18
C PHE A 216 18.18 -1.95 -1.19
N ARG A 217 19.33 -1.57 -1.72
CA ARG A 217 20.55 -1.29 -0.94
C ARG A 217 21.39 -0.22 -1.62
N PRO A 218 22.24 0.49 -0.87
CA PRO A 218 23.27 1.33 -1.44
C PRO A 218 24.15 0.54 -2.44
N GLY A 219 24.64 1.21 -3.46
CA GLY A 219 25.47 0.60 -4.49
C GLY A 219 26.23 1.66 -5.29
N ASP A 220 26.82 1.27 -6.41
CA ASP A 220 27.55 2.16 -7.29
C ASP A 220 26.59 3.13 -8.00
N SER A 221 26.49 4.35 -7.44
CA SER A 221 25.63 5.38 -8.00
C SER A 221 26.14 5.90 -9.35
N GLN A 222 27.46 5.90 -9.59
CA GLN A 222 28.03 6.37 -10.85
C GLN A 222 27.73 5.40 -11.99
N ALA A 223 27.82 4.09 -11.73
CA ALA A 223 27.42 3.09 -12.71
C ALA A 223 25.94 3.18 -13.05
N ALA A 224 25.06 3.34 -12.02
CA ALA A 224 23.63 3.53 -12.21
C ALA A 224 23.31 4.80 -13.04
N ARG A 225 23.93 5.94 -12.73
CA ARG A 225 23.79 7.19 -13.46
C ARG A 225 24.22 7.09 -14.91
N LYS A 226 25.37 6.46 -15.16
CA LYS A 226 25.86 6.22 -16.54
C LYS A 226 24.87 5.39 -17.34
N LYS A 227 24.33 4.32 -16.74
CA LYS A 227 23.34 3.44 -17.39
C LYS A 227 22.05 4.17 -17.73
N LEU A 228 21.60 5.08 -16.86
CA LEU A 228 20.38 5.89 -17.06
C LEU A 228 20.62 7.16 -17.88
N GLY A 229 21.86 7.45 -18.31
CA GLY A 229 22.17 8.65 -19.11
C GLY A 229 22.08 9.97 -18.32
N ILE A 230 22.33 9.93 -17.01
CA ILE A 230 22.32 11.10 -16.13
C ILE A 230 23.58 11.94 -16.36
N TYR A 231 23.43 13.26 -16.53
CA TYR A 231 24.57 14.15 -16.74
C TYR A 231 25.47 14.21 -15.50
N PRO A 232 26.81 14.13 -15.71
CA PRO A 232 27.76 14.24 -14.61
C PRO A 232 27.58 15.55 -13.82
N GLY A 233 27.68 15.47 -12.50
CA GLY A 233 27.59 16.64 -11.62
C GLY A 233 26.17 17.05 -11.25
N ASN A 234 25.13 16.50 -11.89
CA ASN A 234 23.76 16.80 -11.50
C ASN A 234 23.37 16.16 -10.16
N THR A 235 22.65 16.92 -9.34
CA THR A 235 21.90 16.34 -8.20
C THR A 235 20.63 15.68 -8.73
N VAL A 236 20.39 14.43 -8.34
CA VAL A 236 19.30 13.60 -8.87
C VAL A 236 18.16 13.52 -7.88
N ILE A 237 17.00 14.06 -8.24
CA ILE A 237 15.76 13.97 -7.48
C ILE A 237 14.91 12.87 -8.10
N CYS A 238 14.69 11.78 -7.38
CA CYS A 238 13.81 10.68 -7.80
C CYS A 238 12.43 10.85 -7.20
N LEU A 239 11.38 10.61 -7.99
CA LEU A 239 10.00 10.71 -7.56
C LEU A 239 9.07 9.84 -8.41
N ARG A 240 7.88 9.54 -7.87
CA ARG A 240 6.80 8.95 -8.64
C ARG A 240 5.90 10.06 -9.20
N ALA A 241 5.84 10.18 -10.51
CA ALA A 241 4.99 11.15 -11.19
C ALA A 241 3.68 10.48 -11.64
N THR A 242 2.57 10.86 -11.04
CA THR A 242 1.25 10.32 -11.37
C THR A 242 0.17 11.37 -11.14
N VAL A 243 -0.88 11.33 -11.96
CA VAL A 243 -2.07 12.19 -11.83
C VAL A 243 -2.92 11.89 -10.59
N SER A 244 -2.56 10.90 -9.80
CA SER A 244 -3.29 10.58 -8.56
C SER A 244 -3.35 11.80 -7.64
N PRO A 245 -4.53 12.21 -7.15
CA PRO A 245 -4.70 13.38 -6.29
C PRO A 245 -4.00 13.24 -4.94
N PHE A 246 -3.54 12.01 -4.61
CA PHE A 246 -2.91 11.71 -3.33
C PHE A 246 -1.38 11.72 -3.35
N LYS A 247 -0.75 11.88 -4.52
CA LYS A 247 0.73 11.76 -4.64
C LYS A 247 1.45 13.11 -4.65
N GLY A 248 0.72 14.21 -4.46
CA GLY A 248 1.29 15.53 -4.22
C GLY A 248 1.98 16.19 -5.42
N LEU A 249 1.70 15.73 -6.65
CA LEU A 249 2.34 16.24 -7.87
C LEU A 249 2.26 17.76 -8.02
N PRO A 250 1.12 18.46 -7.77
CA PRO A 250 1.08 19.93 -7.86
C PRO A 250 2.10 20.63 -6.96
N TYR A 251 2.26 20.14 -5.73
CA TYR A 251 3.22 20.70 -4.77
C TYR A 251 4.67 20.45 -5.18
N ILE A 252 4.93 19.34 -5.89
CA ILE A 252 6.26 19.07 -6.46
C ILE A 252 6.59 20.10 -7.52
N PHE A 253 5.67 20.38 -8.45
CA PHE A 253 5.87 21.40 -9.49
C PHE A 253 6.14 22.78 -8.88
N GLU A 254 5.28 23.22 -7.95
CA GLU A 254 5.46 24.51 -7.27
C GLU A 254 6.78 24.61 -6.50
N ALA A 255 7.21 23.51 -5.86
CA ALA A 255 8.48 23.49 -5.15
C ALA A 255 9.68 23.56 -6.10
N LEU A 256 9.65 22.81 -7.21
CA LEU A 256 10.72 22.84 -8.22
C LEU A 256 10.86 24.21 -8.90
N GLU A 257 9.76 24.94 -9.11
CA GLU A 257 9.78 26.29 -9.66
C GLU A 257 10.49 27.30 -8.75
N LYS A 258 10.45 27.08 -7.45
CA LYS A 258 11.08 27.93 -6.45
C LYS A 258 12.56 27.64 -6.25
N LEU A 259 13.08 26.55 -6.83
CA LEU A 259 14.51 26.25 -6.76
C LEU A 259 15.33 27.20 -7.62
N PRO A 260 16.58 27.54 -7.21
CA PRO A 260 17.49 28.36 -8.03
C PRO A 260 17.71 27.69 -9.39
N SER A 261 17.56 28.46 -10.47
CA SER A 261 17.73 27.96 -11.85
C SER A 261 19.18 27.57 -12.19
N SER A 262 20.15 27.92 -11.34
CA SER A 262 21.56 27.57 -11.50
C SER A 262 21.95 26.19 -10.99
N ALA A 263 21.09 25.52 -10.24
CA ALA A 263 21.41 24.20 -9.73
C ALA A 263 21.29 23.14 -10.85
N PRO A 264 22.38 22.39 -11.16
CA PRO A 264 22.31 21.32 -12.16
C PRO A 264 21.54 20.14 -11.59
N LEU A 265 20.28 19.95 -12.01
CA LEU A 265 19.39 18.91 -11.53
C LEU A 265 19.03 17.90 -12.62
N THR A 266 18.85 16.66 -12.21
CA THR A 266 18.13 15.63 -12.96
C THR A 266 16.87 15.26 -12.19
N ILE A 267 15.73 15.37 -12.84
CA ILE A 267 14.46 14.85 -12.36
C ILE A 267 14.31 13.44 -12.93
N LEU A 268 14.35 12.45 -12.06
CA LEU A 268 14.21 11.03 -12.41
C LEU A 268 12.81 10.57 -12.00
N THR A 269 11.95 10.27 -12.98
CA THR A 269 10.57 9.93 -12.71
C THR A 269 10.27 8.46 -12.99
N VAL A 270 9.34 7.93 -12.19
CA VAL A 270 8.68 6.65 -12.41
C VAL A 270 7.20 6.92 -12.68
N GLU A 271 6.62 6.35 -13.74
CA GLU A 271 5.20 6.49 -14.11
C GLU A 271 4.79 7.90 -14.63
N ASP A 272 5.72 8.67 -15.20
CA ASP A 272 5.47 10.08 -15.56
C ASP A 272 4.34 10.27 -16.56
N LYS A 273 4.21 9.45 -17.59
CA LYS A 273 3.23 9.64 -18.69
C LYS A 273 3.24 11.08 -19.25
N GLN A 274 4.42 11.68 -19.40
CA GLN A 274 4.64 13.03 -19.92
C GLN A 274 4.15 14.18 -19.01
N LEU A 275 3.95 13.94 -17.71
CA LEU A 275 3.50 14.98 -16.77
C LEU A 275 4.54 16.12 -16.58
N PHE A 276 5.82 15.80 -16.79
CA PHE A 276 6.93 16.77 -16.73
C PHE A 276 7.32 17.36 -18.08
N LYS A 277 6.51 17.18 -19.13
CA LYS A 277 6.83 17.64 -20.49
C LYS A 277 7.12 19.13 -20.55
N ASP A 278 6.39 19.94 -19.82
CA ASP A 278 6.54 21.41 -19.80
C ASP A 278 7.75 21.88 -18.97
N TYR A 279 8.36 20.98 -18.20
CA TYR A 279 9.62 21.21 -17.47
C TYR A 279 10.88 20.99 -18.32
N LEU A 280 10.72 20.52 -19.57
CA LEU A 280 11.83 20.32 -20.52
C LEU A 280 12.52 21.65 -20.79
N GLY A 281 13.79 21.77 -20.43
CA GLY A 281 14.64 22.92 -20.70
C GLY A 281 15.23 23.60 -19.48
N LYS A 282 14.68 23.39 -18.27
CA LYS A 282 15.31 23.89 -17.02
C LYS A 282 16.28 22.86 -16.42
N HIS A 283 15.91 21.57 -16.47
CA HIS A 283 16.64 20.46 -15.85
C HIS A 283 16.65 19.26 -16.79
N GLN A 284 17.57 18.33 -16.57
CA GLN A 284 17.50 17.05 -17.24
C GLN A 284 16.29 16.26 -16.71
N LEU A 285 15.44 15.77 -17.62
CA LEU A 285 14.36 14.87 -17.28
C LEU A 285 14.68 13.46 -17.79
N ILE A 286 14.55 12.46 -16.91
CA ILE A 286 14.60 11.03 -17.25
C ILE A 286 13.34 10.38 -16.76
N ASP A 287 12.48 9.97 -17.68
CA ASP A 287 11.26 9.23 -17.39
C ASP A 287 11.50 7.74 -17.64
N LEU A 288 11.36 6.93 -16.61
CA LEU A 288 11.49 5.47 -16.70
C LEU A 288 10.15 4.78 -17.03
N GLY A 289 9.08 5.55 -17.14
CA GLY A 289 7.75 5.02 -17.37
C GLY A 289 7.23 4.13 -16.23
N TRP A 290 6.21 3.33 -16.53
CA TRP A 290 5.71 2.32 -15.60
C TRP A 290 6.71 1.17 -15.50
N LEU A 291 7.23 0.92 -14.31
CA LEU A 291 8.19 -0.14 -14.06
C LEU A 291 7.51 -1.33 -13.38
N GLU A 292 7.48 -2.47 -14.04
CA GLU A 292 7.11 -3.77 -13.45
C GLU A 292 8.34 -4.48 -12.84
N ASP A 293 9.53 -4.22 -13.40
CA ASP A 293 10.79 -4.78 -12.90
C ASP A 293 11.31 -3.97 -11.70
N SER A 294 11.21 -4.56 -10.52
CA SER A 294 11.72 -3.97 -9.28
C SER A 294 13.25 -3.77 -9.25
N ASN A 295 14.02 -4.42 -10.16
CA ASN A 295 15.45 -4.16 -10.29
C ASN A 295 15.70 -2.79 -10.92
N LEU A 296 14.88 -2.36 -11.88
CA LEU A 296 14.97 -1.02 -12.46
C LEU A 296 14.59 0.06 -11.44
N ILE A 297 13.61 -0.23 -10.57
CA ILE A 297 13.27 0.67 -9.45
C ILE A 297 14.46 0.81 -8.48
N ALA A 298 15.10 -0.31 -8.13
CA ALA A 298 16.30 -0.28 -7.28
C ALA A 298 17.46 0.48 -7.94
N GLU A 299 17.60 0.37 -9.26
CA GLU A 299 18.60 1.13 -10.04
C GLU A 299 18.30 2.65 -9.98
N ALA A 300 17.03 3.05 -10.13
CA ALA A 300 16.61 4.44 -9.99
C ALA A 300 16.95 5.01 -8.61
N TYR A 301 16.68 4.25 -7.54
CA TYR A 301 17.10 4.68 -6.19
C TYR A 301 18.61 4.77 -6.06
N ARG A 302 19.40 3.84 -6.60
CA ARG A 302 20.88 3.93 -6.55
C ARG A 302 21.38 5.21 -7.24
N ALA A 303 20.79 5.56 -8.38
CA ALA A 303 21.16 6.77 -9.13
C ALA A 303 20.77 8.07 -8.42
N ALA A 304 19.72 8.05 -7.60
CA ALA A 304 19.18 9.22 -6.92
C ALA A 304 20.08 9.73 -5.79
N ASP A 305 19.96 11.04 -5.51
CA ASP A 305 20.50 11.70 -4.30
C ASP A 305 19.42 11.94 -3.27
N ILE A 306 18.19 12.22 -3.73
CA ILE A 306 17.03 12.58 -2.91
C ILE A 306 15.82 11.82 -3.45
N PHE A 307 15.01 11.25 -2.56
CA PHE A 307 13.69 10.72 -2.93
C PHE A 307 12.60 11.66 -2.43
N LEU A 308 11.68 12.04 -3.31
CA LEU A 308 10.62 12.98 -3.03
C LEU A 308 9.26 12.30 -3.06
N MET A 309 8.59 12.24 -1.90
CA MET A 309 7.28 11.58 -1.76
C MET A 309 6.31 12.42 -0.91
N PRO A 310 5.89 13.61 -1.35
CA PRO A 310 4.98 14.48 -0.63
C PRO A 310 3.52 14.04 -0.84
N SER A 311 3.22 12.77 -0.53
CA SER A 311 1.87 12.24 -0.63
C SER A 311 0.95 12.91 0.39
N THR A 312 -0.23 13.34 -0.06
CA THR A 312 -1.29 13.91 0.80
C THR A 312 -2.16 12.85 1.44
N ALA A 313 -2.02 11.59 1.00
CA ALA A 313 -2.66 10.44 1.60
C ALA A 313 -1.78 9.19 1.40
N GLU A 314 -1.41 8.54 2.49
CA GLU A 314 -0.61 7.32 2.49
C GLU A 314 -0.84 6.55 3.79
N ALA A 315 -1.06 5.24 3.69
CA ALA A 315 -1.26 4.38 4.85
C ALA A 315 0.01 3.69 5.32
N PHE A 316 1.03 3.57 4.44
CA PHE A 316 2.35 3.05 4.79
C PHE A 316 3.47 3.71 3.98
N GLY A 317 3.49 3.57 2.64
CA GLY A 317 4.50 4.20 1.80
C GLY A 317 5.69 3.29 1.47
N VAL A 318 5.44 2.17 0.79
CA VAL A 318 6.48 1.19 0.43
C VAL A 318 7.63 1.83 -0.34
N MET A 319 7.38 2.73 -1.28
CA MET A 319 8.45 3.42 -2.03
C MET A 319 9.37 4.25 -1.14
N ALA A 320 8.85 4.83 -0.05
CA ALA A 320 9.68 5.57 0.90
C ALA A 320 10.66 4.65 1.63
N ILE A 321 10.21 3.46 2.08
CA ILE A 321 11.10 2.51 2.76
C ILE A 321 12.10 1.86 1.79
N GLU A 322 11.75 1.69 0.51
CA GLU A 322 12.68 1.25 -0.54
C GLU A 322 13.80 2.27 -0.78
N ALA A 323 13.45 3.56 -0.84
CA ALA A 323 14.41 4.66 -0.92
C ALA A 323 15.31 4.70 0.33
N MET A 324 14.73 4.61 1.54
CA MET A 324 15.47 4.51 2.80
C MET A 324 16.46 3.34 2.80
N ALA A 325 16.01 2.15 2.39
CA ALA A 325 16.85 0.97 2.29
C ALA A 325 17.99 1.15 1.28
N SER A 326 17.76 1.93 0.24
CA SER A 326 18.79 2.32 -0.75
C SER A 326 19.70 3.46 -0.26
N GLY A 327 19.55 3.90 1.00
CA GLY A 327 20.37 4.93 1.62
C GLY A 327 20.05 6.35 1.14
N LYS A 328 18.79 6.61 0.74
CA LYS A 328 18.39 7.91 0.22
C LYS A 328 17.60 8.73 1.24
N PRO A 329 17.99 9.99 1.50
CA PRO A 329 17.15 10.90 2.27
C PRO A 329 15.84 11.11 1.54
N THR A 330 14.73 11.07 2.29
CA THR A 330 13.39 11.23 1.74
C THR A 330 12.77 12.52 2.26
N ILE A 331 11.99 13.23 1.42
CA ILE A 331 11.18 14.36 1.86
C ILE A 331 9.70 13.93 1.74
N VAL A 332 8.95 14.10 2.82
CA VAL A 332 7.56 13.66 2.94
C VAL A 332 6.68 14.75 3.53
N PHE A 333 5.35 14.64 3.34
CA PHE A 333 4.40 15.48 4.06
C PHE A 333 4.03 14.88 5.43
N GLU A 334 3.77 15.76 6.39
CA GLU A 334 3.11 15.46 7.66
C GLU A 334 1.65 15.02 7.44
N GLY A 335 0.97 14.51 8.48
CA GLY A 335 -0.46 14.17 8.43
C GLY A 335 -0.79 12.82 7.78
N THR A 336 0.22 12.11 7.26
CA THR A 336 0.12 10.73 6.73
C THR A 336 0.91 9.76 7.60
N SER A 337 0.97 8.49 7.21
CA SER A 337 1.88 7.51 7.84
C SER A 337 3.36 7.78 7.56
N LEU A 338 3.69 8.58 6.56
CA LEU A 338 5.06 8.73 6.06
C LEU A 338 6.07 9.23 7.11
N PRO A 339 5.79 10.27 7.92
CA PRO A 339 6.75 10.71 8.94
C PRO A 339 7.14 9.61 9.94
N GLU A 340 6.16 8.81 10.37
CA GLU A 340 6.38 7.66 11.23
C GLU A 340 7.21 6.59 10.53
N VAL A 341 6.78 6.19 9.33
CA VAL A 341 7.38 5.08 8.57
C VAL A 341 8.80 5.43 8.11
N THR A 342 9.08 6.69 7.84
CA THR A 342 10.42 7.17 7.48
C THR A 342 11.26 7.59 8.68
N PHE A 343 10.73 7.47 9.90
CA PHE A 343 11.41 7.90 11.14
C PHE A 343 11.87 9.36 11.10
N ALA A 344 11.07 10.25 10.50
CA ALA A 344 11.39 11.67 10.52
C ALA A 344 11.51 12.20 11.97
N PRO A 345 12.52 13.05 12.30
CA PRO A 345 13.48 13.69 11.37
C PRO A 345 14.77 12.89 11.10
N ARG A 346 14.92 11.66 11.61
CA ARG A 346 16.16 10.88 11.52
C ARG A 346 16.41 10.32 10.12
N GLY A 347 15.41 9.63 9.55
CA GLY A 347 15.51 8.98 8.23
C GLY A 347 14.92 9.77 7.06
N ALA A 348 14.22 10.89 7.37
CA ALA A 348 13.57 11.73 6.36
C ALA A 348 13.38 13.16 6.89
N ILE A 349 13.04 14.09 5.99
CA ILE A 349 12.56 15.43 6.34
C ILE A 349 11.04 15.44 6.15
N ALA A 350 10.28 15.67 7.21
CA ALA A 350 8.86 15.92 7.13
C ALA A 350 8.58 17.43 7.06
N VAL A 351 7.67 17.83 6.19
CA VAL A 351 7.24 19.22 6.03
C VAL A 351 5.71 19.31 6.13
N PRO A 352 5.15 20.47 6.50
CA PRO A 352 3.71 20.62 6.63
C PRO A 352 2.98 20.22 5.34
N MET A 353 1.83 19.54 5.49
CA MET A 353 1.05 19.06 4.36
C MET A 353 0.59 20.21 3.47
N GLY A 354 0.88 20.10 2.16
CA GLY A 354 0.48 21.08 1.17
C GLY A 354 1.34 22.34 1.11
N ASP A 355 2.38 22.44 1.93
CA ASP A 355 3.30 23.59 1.94
C ASP A 355 4.44 23.40 0.92
N SER A 356 4.24 23.90 -0.30
CA SER A 356 5.23 23.85 -1.37
C SER A 356 6.47 24.70 -1.09
N GLU A 357 6.37 25.74 -0.25
CA GLU A 357 7.51 26.56 0.15
C GLU A 357 8.42 25.82 1.15
N ALA A 358 7.83 25.17 2.15
CA ALA A 358 8.57 24.29 3.06
C ALA A 358 9.22 23.14 2.31
N LEU A 359 8.52 22.57 1.30
CA LEU A 359 9.03 21.51 0.44
C LEU A 359 10.25 22.00 -0.38
N ALA A 360 10.17 23.19 -0.98
CA ALA A 360 11.28 23.81 -1.72
C ALA A 360 12.49 24.10 -0.81
N LYS A 361 12.26 24.62 0.39
CA LYS A 361 13.32 24.85 1.38
C LYS A 361 14.02 23.55 1.80
N ALA A 362 13.26 22.49 2.02
CA ALA A 362 13.82 21.18 2.35
C ALA A 362 14.65 20.60 1.19
N LEU A 363 14.16 20.73 -0.04
CA LEU A 363 14.90 20.36 -1.25
C LEU A 363 16.19 21.16 -1.40
N SER A 364 16.15 22.50 -1.30
CA SER A 364 17.36 23.37 -1.40
C SER A 364 18.42 22.95 -0.38
N ARG A 365 18.01 22.70 0.88
CA ARG A 365 18.95 22.25 1.93
C ARG A 365 19.63 20.94 1.58
N LEU A 366 18.91 19.99 1.01
CA LEU A 366 19.50 18.70 0.59
C LEU A 366 20.32 18.84 -0.70
N ILE A 367 19.97 19.73 -1.63
CA ILE A 367 20.75 20.00 -2.84
C ILE A 367 22.08 20.62 -2.49
N GLU A 368 22.09 21.59 -1.60
CA GLU A 368 23.28 22.37 -1.23
C GLU A 368 24.21 21.65 -0.24
N ASN A 369 23.70 20.69 0.53
CA ASN A 369 24.44 20.03 1.60
C ASN A 369 24.56 18.51 1.39
N GLU A 370 25.65 18.11 0.74
CA GLU A 370 25.95 16.71 0.47
C GLU A 370 26.18 15.89 1.75
N GLU A 371 26.85 16.47 2.74
CA GLU A 371 27.10 15.80 4.02
C GLU A 371 25.79 15.47 4.74
N MET A 372 24.82 16.41 4.73
CA MET A 372 23.48 16.20 5.27
C MET A 372 22.74 15.10 4.54
N ARG A 373 22.81 15.08 3.18
CA ARG A 373 22.21 13.98 2.38
C ARG A 373 22.76 12.63 2.80
N HIS A 374 24.06 12.52 2.91
CA HIS A 374 24.72 11.27 3.29
C HIS A 374 24.42 10.87 4.75
N ALA A 375 24.35 11.82 5.66
CA ALA A 375 24.05 11.55 7.06
C ALA A 375 22.63 10.98 7.23
N ILE A 376 21.63 11.64 6.65
CA ILE A 376 20.23 11.18 6.69
C ILE A 376 20.09 9.84 5.94
N GLY A 377 20.75 9.68 4.78
CA GLY A 377 20.69 8.45 4.00
C GLY A 377 21.28 7.24 4.75
N ARG A 378 22.40 7.40 5.46
CA ARG A 378 22.97 6.33 6.30
C ARG A 378 22.02 5.94 7.44
N GLU A 379 21.46 6.92 8.13
CA GLU A 379 20.49 6.67 9.21
C GLU A 379 19.23 5.99 8.69
N ALA A 380 18.71 6.45 7.53
CA ALA A 380 17.57 5.85 6.85
C ALA A 380 17.80 4.38 6.54
N ARG A 381 19.00 4.02 6.00
CA ARG A 381 19.38 2.63 5.72
C ARG A 381 19.39 1.78 7.00
N GLN A 382 20.01 2.23 8.07
CA GLN A 382 20.07 1.52 9.34
C GLN A 382 18.67 1.26 9.91
N LEU A 383 17.80 2.25 9.86
CA LEU A 383 16.40 2.13 10.31
C LEU A 383 15.62 1.14 9.45
N ALA A 384 15.81 1.17 8.13
CA ALA A 384 15.17 0.21 7.22
C ALA A 384 15.62 -1.23 7.49
N GLU A 385 16.91 -1.46 7.74
CA GLU A 385 17.47 -2.77 8.10
C GLU A 385 16.86 -3.31 9.40
N GLN A 386 16.67 -2.47 10.39
CA GLN A 386 16.12 -2.85 11.68
C GLN A 386 14.63 -3.17 11.64
N GLN A 387 13.86 -2.48 10.79
CA GLN A 387 12.40 -2.48 10.86
C GLN A 387 11.70 -3.16 9.69
N TYR A 388 12.30 -3.12 8.49
CA TYR A 388 11.61 -3.42 7.23
C TYR A 388 12.22 -4.57 6.43
N ASP A 389 13.01 -5.45 7.06
CA ASP A 389 13.46 -6.67 6.41
C ASP A 389 12.27 -7.60 6.09
N TRP A 390 12.21 -8.06 4.84
CA TRP A 390 11.16 -8.97 4.36
C TRP A 390 11.07 -10.27 5.15
N LYS A 391 12.21 -10.84 5.52
CA LYS A 391 12.24 -12.09 6.30
C LYS A 391 11.63 -11.89 7.68
N THR A 392 11.89 -10.73 8.27
CA THR A 392 11.30 -10.35 9.57
C THR A 392 9.79 -10.12 9.48
N HIS A 393 9.30 -9.49 8.39
CA HIS A 393 7.87 -9.36 8.14
C HIS A 393 7.18 -10.73 8.04
N VAL A 394 7.70 -11.63 7.21
CA VAL A 394 7.17 -12.98 7.04
C VAL A 394 7.17 -13.75 8.36
N LYS A 395 8.25 -13.68 9.13
CA LYS A 395 8.33 -14.31 10.46
C LYS A 395 7.23 -13.81 11.40
N ARG A 396 6.98 -12.50 11.47
CA ARG A 396 5.91 -11.92 12.30
C ARG A 396 4.52 -12.40 11.88
N ILE A 397 4.28 -12.55 10.58
CA ILE A 397 3.01 -13.10 10.05
C ILE A 397 2.88 -14.58 10.44
N ILE A 398 3.94 -15.37 10.33
CA ILE A 398 3.94 -16.79 10.73
C ILE A 398 3.63 -16.93 12.24
N GLU A 399 4.32 -16.16 13.07
CA GLU A 399 4.07 -16.15 14.53
C GLU A 399 2.61 -15.80 14.85
N LEU A 400 2.01 -14.87 14.10
CA LEU A 400 0.59 -14.55 14.23
C LEU A 400 -0.30 -15.74 13.83
N TYR A 401 -0.01 -16.41 12.71
CA TYR A 401 -0.76 -17.56 12.24
C TYR A 401 -0.72 -18.69 13.28
N GLU A 402 0.46 -19.03 13.78
CA GLU A 402 0.65 -20.07 14.80
C GLU A 402 -0.12 -19.74 16.08
N LYS A 403 -0.09 -18.49 16.53
CA LYS A 403 -0.84 -18.02 17.71
C LYS A 403 -2.35 -18.17 17.54
N ILE A 404 -2.88 -17.81 16.38
CA ILE A 404 -4.33 -17.94 16.09
C ILE A 404 -4.75 -19.41 16.06
N LEU A 405 -3.97 -20.27 15.40
CA LEU A 405 -4.26 -21.70 15.30
C LEU A 405 -4.16 -22.41 16.68
N ALA A 406 -3.16 -22.08 17.49
CA ALA A 406 -3.03 -22.61 18.86
C ALA A 406 -4.20 -22.19 19.76
N GLY A 407 -4.71 -20.97 19.61
CA GLY A 407 -5.88 -20.49 20.37
C GLY A 407 -7.16 -21.26 20.06
N GLN A 408 -7.32 -21.78 18.84
CA GLN A 408 -8.49 -22.60 18.47
C GLN A 408 -8.44 -24.02 19.03
N THR A 409 -7.26 -24.65 19.05
CA THR A 409 -7.12 -26.00 19.65
C THR A 409 -7.43 -25.98 21.13
N ALA A 410 -7.05 -24.92 21.85
CA ALA A 410 -7.37 -24.74 23.27
C ALA A 410 -8.86 -24.45 23.53
N GLY A 411 -9.56 -23.79 22.61
CA GLY A 411 -11.02 -23.54 22.69
C GLY A 411 -11.90 -24.76 22.35
N ALA A 412 -11.43 -25.62 21.45
CA ALA A 412 -12.14 -26.85 21.07
C ALA A 412 -11.99 -28.00 22.11
N ALA A 413 -11.03 -27.88 23.01
CA ALA A 413 -10.79 -28.84 24.07
C ALA A 413 -11.53 -28.50 25.39
N ARG A 414 -12.30 -27.45 25.44
CA ARG A 414 -13.20 -27.06 26.54
C ARG A 414 -14.67 -27.23 26.10
#